data_fd1be4138e39c8706e3d6d2bf42de02b
#
_entry.id   fd1be4138e39c8706e3d6d2bf42de02b
#
_cell.length_a   1.000
_cell.length_b   1.000
_cell.length_c   1.000
_cell.angle_alpha   90.00
_cell.angle_beta   90.00
_cell.angle_gamma   90.00
#
_symmetry.space_group_name_H-M   'P 1'
#
loop_
_entity.id
_entity.type
_entity.pdbx_description
1 polymer ?
#
loop_
_entity_poly.entity_id
_entity_poly.type
_entity_poly.pdbx_seq_one_letter_code
_entity_poly.pdbx_strand_id
1 'polypeptide(L)'
;KSTLLDALCLALFGAIPRLNNVGQSKVPEIDGDISTNDPRNLLRRGTGSGYAEVDFVGVDKRRYRARWETNRARDNASKKLQASRQTLTDLDSEQILSSQNKTEYKNLLEARLGLNFEQFTRAVMLAQSEFSAFLKADDKERSELLEKLTDTAIYSQLGRRAYSKSKEAEESLKTLTAQAGNLTPLEDEQRVELEQQFNDARQQLTLHQGQLRQLELKQQWLTELN
;
A
#
# COMPACT_ATOMS: atom_id res chain seq x y z
N LYS A 1 -30.75 -6.87 -19.51
CA LYS A 1 -30.21 -6.11 -18.35
C LYS A 1 -28.75 -6.48 -18.09
N SER A 2 -28.36 -7.77 -18.08
CA SER A 2 -26.97 -8.21 -17.84
C SER A 2 -25.96 -7.66 -18.86
N THR A 3 -26.36 -7.55 -20.15
CA THR A 3 -25.47 -6.98 -21.18
C THR A 3 -25.06 -5.55 -20.93
N LEU A 4 -25.94 -4.72 -20.35
CA LEU A 4 -25.62 -3.33 -19.97
C LEU A 4 -24.61 -3.30 -18.81
N LEU A 5 -24.78 -4.20 -17.84
CA LEU A 5 -23.87 -4.32 -16.72
C LEU A 5 -22.49 -4.82 -17.15
N ASP A 6 -22.45 -5.80 -18.07
CA ASP A 6 -21.19 -6.25 -18.67
C ASP A 6 -20.50 -5.12 -19.45
N ALA A 7 -21.29 -4.30 -20.19
CA ALA A 7 -20.74 -3.16 -20.92
C ALA A 7 -20.14 -2.10 -19.98
N LEU A 8 -20.75 -1.85 -18.81
CA LEU A 8 -20.18 -0.98 -17.78
C LEU A 8 -18.84 -1.51 -17.28
N CYS A 9 -18.77 -2.79 -16.89
CA CYS A 9 -17.54 -3.41 -16.46
C CYS A 9 -16.48 -3.39 -17.55
N LEU A 10 -16.87 -3.64 -18.79
CA LEU A 10 -15.97 -3.63 -19.94
C LEU A 10 -15.40 -2.23 -20.19
N ALA A 11 -16.27 -1.20 -20.19
CA ALA A 11 -15.86 0.18 -20.40
C ALA A 11 -14.87 0.67 -19.32
N LEU A 12 -15.17 0.38 -18.05
CA LEU A 12 -14.33 0.80 -16.93
C LEU A 12 -13.06 -0.04 -16.81
N PHE A 13 -13.17 -1.35 -16.73
CA PHE A 13 -12.05 -2.21 -16.33
C PHE A 13 -11.47 -3.07 -17.46
N GLY A 14 -12.10 -3.09 -18.64
CA GLY A 14 -11.71 -3.99 -19.73
C GLY A 14 -11.88 -5.47 -19.41
N ALA A 15 -12.70 -5.79 -18.42
CA ALA A 15 -12.99 -7.14 -17.95
C ALA A 15 -14.48 -7.26 -17.60
N ILE A 16 -15.02 -8.46 -17.61
CA ILE A 16 -16.37 -8.74 -17.13
C ILE A 16 -16.38 -9.93 -16.18
N PRO A 17 -17.22 -9.93 -15.13
CA PRO A 17 -17.22 -10.99 -14.11
C PRO A 17 -17.44 -12.39 -14.68
N ARG A 18 -18.28 -12.51 -15.69
CA ARG A 18 -18.61 -13.81 -16.30
C ARG A 18 -17.43 -14.49 -16.97
N LEU A 19 -16.46 -13.73 -17.50
CA LEU A 19 -15.28 -14.30 -18.15
C LEU A 19 -14.23 -14.77 -17.15
N ASN A 20 -14.21 -14.24 -15.94
CA ASN A 20 -13.25 -14.64 -14.92
C ASN A 20 -13.46 -16.10 -14.43
N ASN A 21 -14.69 -16.59 -14.53
CA ASN A 21 -15.09 -17.93 -14.06
C ASN A 21 -15.12 -18.99 -15.17
N VAL A 22 -14.75 -18.61 -16.40
CA VAL A 22 -14.70 -19.56 -17.53
C VAL A 22 -13.32 -20.20 -17.56
N GLY A 23 -13.28 -21.53 -17.67
CA GLY A 23 -12.03 -22.28 -17.79
C GLY A 23 -11.16 -21.77 -18.96
N GLN A 24 -9.84 -21.93 -18.84
CA GLN A 24 -8.87 -21.49 -19.85
C GLN A 24 -8.89 -22.37 -21.10
N SER A 25 -10.03 -22.49 -21.76
CA SER A 25 -10.13 -23.08 -23.07
C SER A 25 -9.82 -22.05 -24.16
N LYS A 26 -9.57 -22.52 -25.36
CA LYS A 26 -9.27 -21.67 -26.51
C LYS A 26 -10.45 -21.64 -27.47
N VAL A 27 -10.68 -20.49 -28.06
CA VAL A 27 -11.68 -20.30 -29.13
C VAL A 27 -10.94 -20.01 -30.42
N PRO A 28 -11.27 -20.75 -31.53
CA PRO A 28 -10.69 -20.49 -32.83
C PRO A 28 -11.00 -19.08 -33.32
N GLU A 29 -9.99 -18.36 -33.78
CA GLU A 29 -10.08 -17.05 -34.39
C GLU A 29 -9.36 -17.07 -35.75
N ILE A 30 -9.57 -16.06 -36.59
CA ILE A 30 -9.06 -16.02 -37.98
C ILE A 30 -7.53 -16.20 -38.06
N ASP A 31 -6.80 -15.79 -37.03
CA ASP A 31 -5.33 -15.77 -37.01
C ASP A 31 -4.78 -16.42 -35.72
N GLY A 32 -5.32 -17.56 -35.37
CA GLY A 32 -4.94 -18.34 -34.20
C GLY A 32 -6.04 -18.43 -33.15
N ASP A 33 -5.71 -19.04 -32.03
CA ASP A 33 -6.66 -19.24 -30.94
C ASP A 33 -6.58 -18.09 -29.94
N ILE A 34 -7.71 -17.65 -29.44
CA ILE A 34 -7.78 -16.71 -28.31
C ILE A 34 -8.40 -17.40 -27.09
N SER A 35 -7.99 -16.98 -25.90
CA SER A 35 -8.53 -17.56 -24.67
C SER A 35 -10.01 -17.23 -24.48
N THR A 36 -10.81 -18.16 -23.97
CA THR A 36 -12.25 -17.96 -23.71
C THR A 36 -12.52 -16.81 -22.75
N ASN A 37 -11.58 -16.48 -21.84
CA ASN A 37 -11.69 -15.36 -20.91
C ASN A 37 -11.24 -14.01 -21.49
N ASP A 38 -10.82 -13.96 -22.76
CA ASP A 38 -10.42 -12.70 -23.40
C ASP A 38 -11.66 -11.85 -23.72
N PRO A 39 -11.76 -10.62 -23.22
CA PRO A 39 -12.91 -9.76 -23.47
C PRO A 39 -13.12 -9.40 -24.94
N ARG A 40 -12.13 -9.56 -25.80
CA ARG A 40 -12.27 -9.37 -27.26
C ARG A 40 -13.23 -10.38 -27.91
N ASN A 41 -13.50 -11.53 -27.25
CA ASN A 41 -14.53 -12.48 -27.67
C ASN A 41 -15.94 -11.91 -27.65
N LEU A 42 -16.17 -10.75 -26.98
CA LEU A 42 -17.44 -10.05 -26.96
C LEU A 42 -17.71 -9.31 -28.26
N LEU A 43 -16.71 -9.12 -29.10
CA LEU A 43 -16.93 -8.52 -30.41
C LEU A 43 -17.87 -9.42 -31.23
N ARG A 44 -18.98 -8.82 -31.67
CA ARG A 44 -19.96 -9.55 -32.50
C ARG A 44 -19.30 -10.13 -33.74
N ARG A 45 -19.59 -11.38 -34.02
CA ARG A 45 -19.12 -12.04 -35.26
C ARG A 45 -19.63 -11.27 -36.48
N GLY A 46 -18.77 -11.08 -37.48
CA GLY A 46 -19.12 -10.35 -38.70
C GLY A 46 -19.02 -8.82 -38.58
N THR A 47 -18.49 -8.31 -37.44
CA THR A 47 -18.19 -6.86 -37.28
C THR A 47 -16.71 -6.61 -37.29
N GLY A 48 -16.30 -5.44 -37.80
CA GLY A 48 -14.90 -5.01 -37.84
C GLY A 48 -14.43 -4.36 -36.55
N SER A 49 -15.32 -3.72 -35.78
CA SER A 49 -15.00 -3.01 -34.55
C SER A 49 -16.15 -3.04 -33.55
N GLY A 50 -15.85 -2.74 -32.30
CA GLY A 50 -16.80 -2.62 -31.22
C GLY A 50 -16.19 -1.86 -30.04
N TYR A 51 -17.03 -1.16 -29.29
CA TYR A 51 -16.62 -0.40 -28.10
C TYR A 51 -17.68 -0.44 -27.01
N ALA A 52 -17.24 -0.17 -25.80
CA ALA A 52 -18.08 0.14 -24.64
C ALA A 52 -17.57 1.45 -24.03
N GLU A 53 -18.49 2.34 -23.69
CA GLU A 53 -18.17 3.68 -23.20
C GLU A 53 -19.11 4.06 -22.06
N VAL A 54 -18.58 4.73 -21.04
CA VAL A 54 -19.37 5.22 -19.91
C VAL A 54 -18.79 6.54 -19.40
N ASP A 55 -19.69 7.47 -19.11
CA ASP A 55 -19.36 8.72 -18.40
C ASP A 55 -19.69 8.54 -16.92
N PHE A 56 -18.78 8.98 -16.04
CA PHE A 56 -18.97 8.91 -14.61
C PHE A 56 -18.40 10.14 -13.90
N VAL A 57 -18.86 10.37 -12.69
CA VAL A 57 -18.31 11.41 -11.80
C VAL A 57 -17.34 10.75 -10.84
N GLY A 58 -16.10 11.21 -10.85
CA GLY A 58 -15.04 10.70 -9.95
C GLY A 58 -15.22 11.15 -8.49
N VAL A 59 -14.40 10.57 -7.60
CA VAL A 59 -14.34 10.94 -6.17
C VAL A 59 -13.95 12.41 -5.97
N ASP A 60 -13.23 12.98 -6.93
CA ASP A 60 -12.84 14.39 -7.00
C ASP A 60 -13.94 15.31 -7.59
N LYS A 61 -15.13 14.76 -7.86
CA LYS A 61 -16.30 15.43 -8.42
C LYS A 61 -16.14 15.95 -9.86
N ARG A 62 -15.10 15.53 -10.56
CA ARG A 62 -14.90 15.81 -11.99
C ARG A 62 -15.55 14.72 -12.86
N ARG A 63 -15.86 15.06 -14.09
CA ARG A 63 -16.50 14.15 -15.04
C ARG A 63 -15.45 13.45 -15.90
N TYR A 64 -15.55 12.15 -16.01
CA TYR A 64 -14.64 11.30 -16.78
C TYR A 64 -15.39 10.42 -17.74
N ARG A 65 -14.74 10.12 -18.86
CA ARG A 65 -15.19 9.14 -19.84
C ARG A 65 -14.22 7.97 -19.89
N ALA A 66 -14.70 6.79 -19.56
CA ALA A 66 -13.94 5.55 -19.75
C ALA A 66 -14.46 4.87 -21.02
N ARG A 67 -13.53 4.47 -21.88
CA ARG A 67 -13.84 3.78 -23.14
C ARG A 67 -12.90 2.58 -23.32
N TRP A 68 -13.51 1.44 -23.58
CA TRP A 68 -12.83 0.25 -24.07
C TRP A 68 -13.22 0.01 -25.52
N GLU A 69 -12.25 -0.30 -26.37
CA GLU A 69 -12.52 -0.60 -27.78
C GLU A 69 -11.64 -1.75 -28.26
N THR A 70 -12.17 -2.49 -29.21
CA THR A 70 -11.44 -3.50 -29.97
C THR A 70 -11.85 -3.46 -31.42
N ASN A 71 -10.89 -3.69 -32.29
CA ASN A 71 -11.13 -3.70 -33.74
C ASN A 71 -10.35 -4.81 -34.41
N ARG A 72 -10.79 -5.16 -35.60
CA ARG A 72 -10.04 -5.99 -36.55
C ARG A 72 -9.18 -5.08 -37.43
N ALA A 73 -8.14 -5.63 -38.02
CA ALA A 73 -7.28 -4.86 -38.92
C ALA A 73 -8.11 -4.20 -40.04
N ARG A 74 -7.97 -2.87 -40.16
CA ARG A 74 -8.70 -2.03 -41.12
C ARG A 74 -10.21 -2.10 -40.97
N ASP A 75 -10.69 -2.33 -39.75
CA ASP A 75 -12.13 -2.48 -39.42
C ASP A 75 -12.88 -3.53 -40.31
N ASN A 76 -12.15 -4.51 -40.81
CA ASN A 76 -12.70 -5.51 -41.68
C ASN A 76 -12.96 -6.82 -40.93
N ALA A 77 -14.20 -7.31 -40.96
CA ALA A 77 -14.66 -8.50 -40.26
C ALA A 77 -13.85 -9.77 -40.59
N SER A 78 -13.23 -9.83 -41.77
CA SER A 78 -12.43 -10.97 -42.24
C SER A 78 -10.95 -10.87 -41.88
N LYS A 79 -10.54 -9.86 -41.12
CA LYS A 79 -9.16 -9.62 -40.75
C LYS A 79 -8.86 -9.96 -39.29
N LYS A 80 -7.58 -10.04 -38.98
CA LYS A 80 -7.03 -10.31 -37.62
C LYS A 80 -7.58 -9.36 -36.59
N LEU A 81 -7.93 -9.91 -35.42
CA LEU A 81 -8.32 -9.15 -34.22
C LEU A 81 -7.11 -8.44 -33.61
N GLN A 82 -7.23 -7.14 -33.39
CA GLN A 82 -6.18 -6.30 -32.81
C GLN A 82 -6.24 -6.32 -31.27
N ALA A 83 -5.21 -5.78 -30.64
CA ALA A 83 -5.21 -5.57 -29.20
C ALA A 83 -6.30 -4.56 -28.80
N SER A 84 -6.99 -4.83 -27.70
CA SER A 84 -7.95 -3.87 -27.15
C SER A 84 -7.25 -2.62 -26.61
N ARG A 85 -7.90 -1.48 -26.76
CA ARG A 85 -7.45 -0.18 -26.23
C ARG A 85 -8.40 0.27 -25.14
N GLN A 86 -7.84 0.90 -24.11
CA GLN A 86 -8.59 1.57 -23.05
C GLN A 86 -8.14 3.02 -22.97
N THR A 87 -9.10 3.93 -22.86
CA THR A 87 -8.83 5.37 -22.70
C THR A 87 -9.67 5.94 -21.57
N LEU A 88 -9.04 6.81 -20.78
CA LEU A 88 -9.70 7.62 -19.77
C LEU A 88 -9.54 9.09 -20.15
N THR A 89 -10.65 9.77 -20.37
CA THR A 89 -10.68 11.18 -20.75
C THR A 89 -11.33 11.99 -19.65
N ASP A 90 -10.72 13.09 -19.28
CA ASP A 90 -11.35 14.12 -18.43
C ASP A 90 -12.25 14.99 -19.31
N LEU A 91 -13.55 14.95 -19.06
CA LEU A 91 -14.55 15.66 -19.86
C LEU A 91 -14.58 17.16 -19.57
N ASP A 92 -14.04 17.60 -18.43
CA ASP A 92 -14.02 19.01 -18.08
C ASP A 92 -12.83 19.74 -18.74
N SER A 93 -11.72 19.02 -18.99
CA SER A 93 -10.55 19.54 -19.69
C SER A 93 -10.38 19.01 -21.11
N GLU A 94 -11.20 18.07 -21.55
CA GLU A 94 -11.14 17.35 -22.84
C GLU A 94 -9.78 16.65 -23.07
N GLN A 95 -9.06 16.32 -22.00
CA GLN A 95 -7.74 15.69 -22.09
C GLN A 95 -7.85 14.18 -21.88
N ILE A 96 -7.11 13.43 -22.72
CA ILE A 96 -6.91 12.00 -22.52
C ILE A 96 -5.83 11.84 -21.45
N LEU A 97 -6.21 11.25 -20.32
CA LEU A 97 -5.35 11.08 -19.15
C LEU A 97 -4.51 9.79 -19.20
N SER A 98 -5.00 8.77 -19.89
CA SER A 98 -4.34 7.46 -19.91
C SER A 98 -3.39 7.33 -21.10
N SER A 99 -2.21 6.78 -20.82
CA SER A 99 -1.35 6.20 -21.86
C SER A 99 -1.93 4.86 -22.35
N GLN A 100 -1.26 4.24 -23.35
CA GLN A 100 -1.63 2.89 -23.84
C GLN A 100 -1.24 1.77 -22.85
N ASN A 101 -0.65 2.11 -21.70
CA ASN A 101 -0.22 1.15 -20.68
C ASN A 101 -1.42 0.75 -19.82
N LYS A 102 -1.76 -0.56 -19.84
CA LYS A 102 -2.91 -1.08 -19.08
C LYS A 102 -2.77 -0.91 -17.58
N THR A 103 -1.56 -1.00 -17.04
CA THR A 103 -1.32 -0.84 -15.59
C THR A 103 -1.53 0.62 -15.17
N GLU A 104 -1.06 1.55 -15.97
CA GLU A 104 -1.25 2.98 -15.73
C GLU A 104 -2.72 3.36 -15.83
N TYR A 105 -3.42 2.90 -16.87
CA TYR A 105 -4.86 3.09 -17.00
C TYR A 105 -5.61 2.58 -15.76
N LYS A 106 -5.31 1.35 -15.31
CA LYS A 106 -5.95 0.74 -14.14
C LYS A 106 -5.76 1.61 -12.90
N ASN A 107 -4.52 2.03 -12.61
CA ASN A 107 -4.22 2.84 -11.43
C ASN A 107 -4.92 4.21 -11.48
N LEU A 108 -4.95 4.84 -12.65
CA LEU A 108 -5.65 6.11 -12.86
C LEU A 108 -7.16 5.95 -12.67
N LEU A 109 -7.75 4.92 -13.27
CA LEU A 109 -9.19 4.64 -13.12
C LEU A 109 -9.55 4.41 -11.66
N GLU A 110 -8.83 3.52 -10.96
CA GLU A 110 -9.08 3.21 -9.56
C GLU A 110 -8.93 4.45 -8.65
N ALA A 111 -7.96 5.31 -8.94
CA ALA A 111 -7.78 6.57 -8.22
C ALA A 111 -8.95 7.55 -8.43
N ARG A 112 -9.54 7.60 -9.65
CA ARG A 112 -10.67 8.49 -9.96
C ARG A 112 -12.02 7.92 -9.56
N LEU A 113 -12.21 6.62 -9.73
CA LEU A 113 -13.44 5.92 -9.39
C LEU A 113 -13.56 5.64 -7.87
N GLY A 114 -12.42 5.47 -7.18
CA GLY A 114 -12.36 5.12 -5.76
C GLY A 114 -12.63 3.63 -5.47
N LEU A 115 -12.84 2.81 -6.49
CA LEU A 115 -13.14 1.38 -6.38
C LEU A 115 -12.29 0.59 -7.38
N ASN A 116 -11.79 -0.57 -6.96
CA ASN A 116 -11.21 -1.55 -7.87
C ASN A 116 -12.30 -2.42 -8.52
N PHE A 117 -11.91 -3.28 -9.47
CA PHE A 117 -12.85 -4.14 -10.19
C PHE A 117 -13.71 -5.02 -9.28
N GLU A 118 -13.12 -5.68 -8.30
CA GLU A 118 -13.83 -6.57 -7.38
C GLU A 118 -14.81 -5.80 -6.50
N GLN A 119 -14.39 -4.67 -5.98
CA GLN A 119 -15.24 -3.81 -5.15
C GLN A 119 -16.40 -3.24 -5.96
N PHE A 120 -16.14 -2.80 -7.20
CA PHE A 120 -17.18 -2.30 -8.10
C PHE A 120 -18.23 -3.38 -8.41
N THR A 121 -17.78 -4.58 -8.79
CA THR A 121 -18.69 -5.69 -9.11
C THR A 121 -19.51 -6.14 -7.91
N ARG A 122 -18.91 -6.19 -6.72
CA ARG A 122 -19.62 -6.56 -5.49
C ARG A 122 -20.60 -5.49 -5.01
N ALA A 123 -20.20 -4.23 -5.07
CA ALA A 123 -21.00 -3.13 -4.49
C ALA A 123 -22.05 -2.55 -5.44
N VAL A 124 -21.71 -2.35 -6.71
CA VAL A 124 -22.53 -1.60 -7.65
C VAL A 124 -23.33 -2.52 -8.58
N MET A 125 -22.73 -3.63 -8.98
CA MET A 125 -23.33 -4.46 -10.03
C MET A 125 -24.26 -5.54 -9.49
N LEU A 126 -24.11 -6.00 -8.27
CA LEU A 126 -24.84 -7.19 -7.79
C LEU A 126 -24.83 -8.31 -8.87
N ALA A 127 -23.69 -8.45 -9.55
CA ALA A 127 -23.55 -9.39 -10.67
C ALA A 127 -23.88 -10.81 -10.23
N GLN A 128 -24.35 -11.62 -11.15
CA GLN A 128 -24.71 -13.03 -10.87
C GLN A 128 -23.58 -13.73 -10.13
N SER A 129 -23.87 -14.33 -9.00
CA SER A 129 -22.95 -14.97 -8.04
C SER A 129 -22.03 -14.05 -7.21
N GLU A 130 -21.76 -12.82 -7.60
CA GLU A 130 -20.88 -11.91 -6.85
C GLU A 130 -21.53 -11.39 -5.57
N PHE A 131 -22.86 -11.22 -5.54
CA PHE A 131 -23.58 -10.91 -4.29
C PHE A 131 -23.42 -12.04 -3.26
N SER A 132 -23.45 -13.28 -3.71
CA SER A 132 -23.15 -14.43 -2.83
C SER A 132 -21.70 -14.42 -2.33
N ALA A 133 -20.74 -13.97 -3.17
CA ALA A 133 -19.35 -13.78 -2.77
C ALA A 133 -19.19 -12.67 -1.73
N PHE A 134 -19.89 -11.53 -1.89
CA PHE A 134 -19.93 -10.45 -0.88
C PHE A 134 -20.45 -10.95 0.47
N LEU A 135 -21.54 -11.72 0.46
CA LEU A 135 -22.09 -12.29 1.70
C LEU A 135 -21.16 -13.32 2.36
N LYS A 136 -20.32 -14.00 1.57
CA LYS A 136 -19.33 -14.98 2.05
C LYS A 136 -17.95 -14.35 2.31
N ALA A 137 -17.74 -13.11 1.92
CA ALA A 137 -16.50 -12.39 2.16
C ALA A 137 -16.19 -12.34 3.67
N ASP A 138 -14.93 -12.34 4.02
CA ASP A 138 -14.52 -12.19 5.40
C ASP A 138 -14.85 -10.80 5.97
N ASP A 139 -14.78 -10.63 7.27
CA ASP A 139 -15.14 -9.38 7.94
C ASP A 139 -14.23 -8.23 7.53
N LYS A 140 -12.98 -8.52 7.18
CA LYS A 140 -12.01 -7.51 6.75
C LYS A 140 -12.36 -6.98 5.36
N GLU A 141 -12.61 -7.85 4.39
CA GLU A 141 -12.99 -7.49 3.02
C GLU A 141 -14.30 -6.72 2.98
N ARG A 142 -15.30 -7.14 3.79
CA ARG A 142 -16.57 -6.41 3.93
C ARG A 142 -16.38 -5.04 4.54
N SER A 143 -15.56 -4.94 5.58
CA SER A 143 -15.25 -3.68 6.26
C SER A 143 -14.55 -2.70 5.32
N GLU A 144 -13.53 -3.14 4.57
CA GLU A 144 -12.82 -2.31 3.59
C GLU A 144 -13.76 -1.77 2.49
N LEU A 145 -14.71 -2.61 2.04
CA LEU A 145 -15.69 -2.17 1.05
C LEU A 145 -16.66 -1.14 1.62
N LEU A 146 -17.20 -1.40 2.81
CA LEU A 146 -18.11 -0.47 3.49
C LEU A 146 -17.41 0.85 3.80
N GLU A 147 -16.15 0.81 4.25
CA GLU A 147 -15.33 2.00 4.50
C GLU A 147 -15.22 2.89 3.26
N LYS A 148 -14.99 2.31 2.08
CA LYS A 148 -14.92 3.06 0.81
C LYS A 148 -16.25 3.61 0.35
N LEU A 149 -17.34 2.88 0.59
CA LEU A 149 -18.70 3.32 0.21
C LEU A 149 -19.23 4.43 1.12
N THR A 150 -18.82 4.43 2.40
CA THR A 150 -19.33 5.39 3.40
C THR A 150 -18.41 6.58 3.64
N ASP A 151 -17.28 6.67 2.89
CA ASP A 151 -16.25 7.71 3.07
C ASP A 151 -15.70 7.78 4.51
N THR A 152 -15.67 6.63 5.20
CA THR A 152 -15.17 6.51 6.57
C THR A 152 -13.68 6.17 6.66
N ALA A 153 -12.94 6.22 5.56
CA ALA A 153 -11.50 5.96 5.46
C ALA A 153 -10.66 6.78 6.46
N ILE A 154 -11.15 7.96 6.86
CA ILE A 154 -10.48 8.81 7.86
C ILE A 154 -10.33 8.13 9.22
N TYR A 155 -11.32 7.33 9.64
CA TYR A 155 -11.27 6.64 10.93
C TYR A 155 -10.21 5.53 10.94
N SER A 156 -10.07 4.79 9.85
CA SER A 156 -9.01 3.79 9.69
C SER A 156 -7.62 4.43 9.63
N GLN A 157 -7.49 5.61 9.03
CA GLN A 157 -6.23 6.36 9.05
C GLN A 157 -5.89 6.85 10.45
N LEU A 158 -6.88 7.38 11.19
CA LEU A 158 -6.70 7.80 12.58
C LEU A 158 -6.31 6.63 13.48
N GLY A 159 -6.98 5.47 13.32
CA GLY A 159 -6.66 4.25 14.06
C GLY A 159 -5.24 3.78 13.81
N ARG A 160 -4.79 3.73 12.55
CA ARG A 160 -3.41 3.38 12.19
C ARG A 160 -2.39 4.35 12.80
N ARG A 161 -2.66 5.67 12.75
CA ARG A 161 -1.77 6.67 13.32
C ARG A 161 -1.70 6.60 14.83
N ALA A 162 -2.84 6.36 15.50
CA ALA A 162 -2.89 6.16 16.95
C ALA A 162 -2.09 4.91 17.36
N TYR A 163 -2.27 3.80 16.66
CA TYR A 163 -1.52 2.57 16.88
C TYR A 163 -0.01 2.75 16.69
N SER A 164 0.42 3.41 15.61
CA SER A 164 1.84 3.71 15.37
C SER A 164 2.45 4.52 16.50
N LYS A 165 1.75 5.60 16.95
CA LYS A 165 2.23 6.42 18.06
C LYS A 165 2.28 5.66 19.38
N SER A 166 1.28 4.82 19.67
CA SER A 166 1.29 3.97 20.87
C SER A 166 2.48 3.03 20.86
N LYS A 167 2.72 2.37 19.73
CA LYS A 167 3.87 1.46 19.56
C LYS A 167 5.21 2.16 19.73
N GLU A 168 5.38 3.33 19.12
CA GLU A 168 6.60 4.15 19.29
C GLU A 168 6.83 4.53 20.77
N ALA A 169 5.76 4.91 21.48
CA ALA A 169 5.84 5.23 22.90
C ALA A 169 6.18 4.00 23.76
N GLU A 170 5.60 2.85 23.47
CA GLU A 170 5.90 1.58 24.15
C GLU A 170 7.36 1.15 23.91
N GLU A 171 7.87 1.25 22.69
CA GLU A 171 9.26 0.93 22.35
C GLU A 171 10.23 1.91 23.07
N SER A 172 9.90 3.20 23.10
CA SER A 172 10.67 4.21 23.82
C SER A 172 10.69 3.94 25.32
N LEU A 173 9.53 3.61 25.91
CA LEU A 173 9.44 3.23 27.31
C LEU A 173 10.27 1.99 27.61
N LYS A 174 10.16 0.96 26.79
CA LYS A 174 10.93 -0.28 26.94
C LYS A 174 12.44 -0.03 26.86
N THR A 175 12.87 0.85 25.95
CA THR A 175 14.27 1.22 25.79
C THR A 175 14.78 1.99 27.02
N LEU A 176 14.02 2.98 27.50
CA LEU A 176 14.34 3.74 28.70
C LEU A 176 14.38 2.85 29.94
N THR A 177 13.40 1.94 30.09
CA THR A 177 13.38 0.97 31.19
C THR A 177 14.58 0.04 31.15
N ALA A 178 14.98 -0.42 29.94
CA ALA A 178 16.17 -1.24 29.78
C ALA A 178 17.46 -0.45 30.07
N GLN A 179 17.55 0.81 29.69
CA GLN A 179 18.68 1.69 30.00
C GLN A 179 18.75 2.04 31.50
N ALA A 180 17.62 2.26 32.14
CA ALA A 180 17.55 2.45 33.59
C ALA A 180 18.03 1.18 34.33
N GLY A 181 17.85 0.02 33.72
CA GLY A 181 18.32 -1.26 34.24
C GLY A 181 17.84 -1.51 35.67
N ASN A 182 18.72 -2.11 36.48
CA ASN A 182 18.50 -2.29 37.91
C ASN A 182 19.08 -1.12 38.74
N LEU A 183 19.13 0.08 38.15
CA LEU A 183 19.57 1.25 38.88
C LEU A 183 18.48 1.62 39.90
N THR A 184 18.62 1.10 41.11
CA THR A 184 17.86 1.59 42.26
C THR A 184 18.48 2.91 42.70
N PRO A 185 17.71 3.99 42.74
CA PRO A 185 18.19 5.23 43.30
C PRO A 185 18.69 4.97 44.74
N LEU A 186 19.89 5.46 45.05
CA LEU A 186 20.39 5.42 46.42
C LEU A 186 19.51 6.31 47.28
N GLU A 187 19.21 5.85 48.49
CA GLU A 187 18.58 6.72 49.50
C GLU A 187 19.54 7.86 49.87
N ASP A 188 19.01 8.99 50.23
CA ASP A 188 19.80 10.21 50.49
C ASP A 188 20.91 9.96 51.52
N GLU A 189 20.67 9.16 52.53
CA GLU A 189 21.68 8.77 53.56
C GLU A 189 22.80 7.96 52.94
N GLN A 190 22.50 6.98 52.12
CA GLN A 190 23.52 6.13 51.44
C GLN A 190 24.34 6.94 50.44
N ARG A 191 23.72 7.92 49.81
CA ARG A 191 24.40 8.82 48.89
C ARG A 191 25.45 9.68 49.61
N VAL A 192 25.05 10.29 50.73
CA VAL A 192 25.93 11.13 51.56
C VAL A 192 27.12 10.29 52.07
N GLU A 193 26.86 9.06 52.54
CA GLU A 193 27.90 8.17 53.02
C GLU A 193 28.92 7.80 51.92
N LEU A 194 28.41 7.44 50.73
CA LEU A 194 29.24 7.13 49.57
C LEU A 194 30.04 8.33 49.06
N GLU A 195 29.45 9.54 49.07
CA GLU A 195 30.15 10.78 48.72
C GLU A 195 31.29 11.06 49.71
N GLN A 196 31.09 10.79 51.00
CA GLN A 196 32.08 10.97 52.03
C GLN A 196 33.25 9.94 51.85
N GLN A 197 32.90 8.66 51.66
CA GLN A 197 33.90 7.62 51.39
C GLN A 197 34.72 7.92 50.12
N PHE A 198 34.07 8.40 49.07
CA PHE A 198 34.73 8.79 47.84
C PHE A 198 35.72 9.93 48.03
N ASN A 199 35.31 10.98 48.80
CA ASN A 199 36.19 12.10 49.10
C ASN A 199 37.39 11.69 49.94
N ASP A 200 37.17 10.86 50.95
CA ASP A 200 38.26 10.32 51.82
C ASP A 200 39.23 9.48 51.01
N ALA A 201 38.74 8.56 50.18
CA ALA A 201 39.58 7.78 49.31
C ALA A 201 40.41 8.62 48.31
N ARG A 202 39.79 9.69 47.77
CA ARG A 202 40.45 10.65 46.88
C ARG A 202 41.57 11.43 47.60
N GLN A 203 41.36 11.82 48.83
CA GLN A 203 42.39 12.48 49.65
C GLN A 203 43.55 11.53 49.94
N GLN A 204 43.27 10.28 50.35
CA GLN A 204 44.28 9.28 50.59
C GLN A 204 45.10 8.98 49.33
N LEU A 205 44.42 8.85 48.15
CA LEU A 205 45.11 8.66 46.89
C LEU A 205 46.09 9.80 46.58
N THR A 206 45.66 11.04 46.77
CA THR A 206 46.51 12.21 46.53
C THR A 206 47.70 12.24 47.45
N LEU A 207 47.53 11.86 48.73
CA LEU A 207 48.59 11.79 49.73
C LEU A 207 49.60 10.70 49.38
N HIS A 208 49.12 9.52 49.02
CA HIS A 208 50.00 8.41 48.61
C HIS A 208 50.75 8.66 47.28
N GLN A 209 50.09 9.32 46.33
CA GLN A 209 50.74 9.76 45.10
C GLN A 209 51.89 10.76 45.38
N GLY A 210 51.63 11.70 46.33
CA GLY A 210 52.69 12.63 46.79
C GLY A 210 53.87 11.93 47.44
N GLN A 211 53.57 10.96 48.31
CA GLN A 211 54.63 10.13 48.98
C GLN A 211 55.44 9.30 47.95
N LEU A 212 54.75 8.67 47.02
CA LEU A 212 55.38 7.89 45.94
C LEU A 212 56.33 8.79 45.15
N ARG A 213 55.89 9.94 44.71
CA ARG A 213 56.73 10.90 43.99
C ARG A 213 57.98 11.34 44.76
N GLN A 214 57.84 11.54 46.08
CA GLN A 214 58.99 11.84 46.92
C GLN A 214 59.97 10.67 47.01
N LEU A 215 59.49 9.43 47.11
CA LEU A 215 60.29 8.23 47.11
C LEU A 215 61.06 8.00 45.79
N GLU A 216 60.35 8.22 44.68
CA GLU A 216 60.95 8.16 43.34
C GLU A 216 62.09 9.18 43.19
N LEU A 217 61.87 10.44 43.62
CA LEU A 217 62.87 11.47 43.58
C LEU A 217 64.10 11.08 44.46
N LYS A 218 63.91 10.49 45.66
CA LYS A 218 65.02 9.97 46.51
C LYS A 218 65.72 8.83 45.87
N GLN A 219 65.04 7.92 45.20
CA GLN A 219 65.64 6.80 44.49
C GLN A 219 66.43 7.29 43.29
N GLN A 220 65.97 8.23 42.51
CA GLN A 220 66.76 8.83 41.43
C GLN A 220 67.99 9.52 41.94
N TRP A 221 67.89 10.29 43.01
CA TRP A 221 69.11 10.88 43.66
C TRP A 221 70.16 9.88 44.13
N LEU A 222 69.70 8.74 44.70
CA LEU A 222 70.60 7.66 45.12
C LEU A 222 71.27 6.95 43.94
N THR A 223 70.58 6.82 42.78
CA THR A 223 71.11 6.24 41.53
C THR A 223 72.11 7.15 40.81
N GLU A 224 71.94 8.48 40.97
CA GLU A 224 72.90 9.46 40.44
C GLU A 224 74.15 9.64 41.28
N LEU A 225 74.20 9.16 42.55
CA LEU A 225 75.29 9.21 43.45
C LEU A 225 76.25 7.97 43.41
N ASN A 226 75.85 6.88 42.72
CA ASN A 226 76.61 5.71 42.48
C ASN A 226 77.15 5.68 41.03
#